data_6356427ab28a5a848c69d914cd86dd50
#
_entry.id   6356427ab28a5a848c69d914cd86dd50
#
_cell.length_a   1.000
_cell.length_b   1.000
_cell.length_c   1.000
_cell.angle_alpha   90.00
_cell.angle_beta   90.00
_cell.angle_gamma   90.00
#
_symmetry.space_group_name_H-M   'P 1'
#
loop_
_entity.id
_entity.type
_entity.pdbx_description
1 polymer ?
#
loop_
_entity_poly.entity_id
_entity_poly.type
_entity_poly.pdbx_seq_one_letter_code
_entity_poly.pdbx_strand_id
1 'polypeptide(L)'
;MATGYLEILRARHAARLLVGTLVGRLPCATAPIAIVLFVRAEGGTYSLAGALAAVYGVANAVGQPVLGRLVDQRGQPRVQLPAAVLSALSMAVFAFGGIGSLPLAYGAVAAAGIFTPPLEGGLRALWPSVLRKEDQVHTAYAMDAVAQEVMFTVGPLLVTLCVSLWSAQAALLVLNVVGVLGALSVVVSPPSRAWRSAPREAHWLGALRSTGLLAVLAAFLFVGMALGSITVASVPYADEHGGDAVYGWLMAALGFGALVGGTVYGARQWAGEPARRLQVLVALLVVCYLPLMLMPDAVPMVALTALAGVFLAPAIACAFVLVDRHAPRGTVTEAFSWLVTTFTVGHSVGTGVAGPVVEAGGALWGFAVPGVVGGVSLLVLTATGRVLAAPGGGAVVAAGSENDPNRAPEPRFSSGDRA
;
A
#
# COMPACT_ATOMS: atom_id res chain seq x y z
N MET A 1 -27.63 -1.42 7.58
CA MET A 1 -27.14 -0.02 7.64
C MET A 1 -25.67 -0.03 7.28
N ALA A 2 -25.26 0.83 6.35
CA ALA A 2 -23.84 0.89 5.98
C ALA A 2 -23.01 1.23 7.22
N THR A 3 -22.03 0.42 7.51
CA THR A 3 -21.10 0.63 8.62
C THR A 3 -20.25 1.85 8.26
N GLY A 4 -20.48 2.98 8.92
CA GLY A 4 -19.76 4.21 8.62
C GLY A 4 -18.33 4.16 9.14
N TYR A 5 -17.40 4.89 8.53
CA TYR A 5 -16.01 5.05 9.01
C TYR A 5 -15.94 5.44 10.48
N LEU A 6 -16.90 6.25 10.97
CA LEU A 6 -17.00 6.64 12.37
C LEU A 6 -17.26 5.46 13.30
N GLU A 7 -18.01 4.43 12.87
CA GLU A 7 -18.26 3.23 13.67
C GLU A 7 -16.98 2.42 13.84
N ILE A 8 -16.17 2.31 12.76
CA ILE A 8 -14.86 1.65 12.83
C ILE A 8 -13.93 2.41 13.76
N LEU A 9 -13.84 3.73 13.65
CA LEU A 9 -12.97 4.55 14.52
C LEU A 9 -13.40 4.52 15.99
N ARG A 10 -14.68 4.24 16.28
CA ARG A 10 -15.19 4.04 17.65
C ARG A 10 -14.90 2.64 18.20
N ALA A 11 -14.54 1.67 17.34
CA ALA A 11 -14.14 0.36 17.82
C ALA A 11 -12.87 0.49 18.71
N ARG A 12 -12.84 -0.31 19.77
CA ARG A 12 -11.75 -0.26 20.77
C ARG A 12 -10.40 -0.49 20.08
N HIS A 13 -9.48 0.43 20.25
CA HIS A 13 -8.13 0.45 19.67
C HIS A 13 -8.03 0.76 18.15
N ALA A 14 -9.12 0.78 17.38
CA ALA A 14 -9.06 0.96 15.92
C ALA A 14 -8.42 2.29 15.51
N ALA A 15 -8.87 3.41 16.09
CA ALA A 15 -8.30 4.73 15.81
C ALA A 15 -6.80 4.80 16.17
N ARG A 16 -6.40 4.23 17.30
CA ARG A 16 -4.99 4.18 17.73
C ARG A 16 -4.13 3.36 16.76
N LEU A 17 -4.63 2.21 16.31
CA LEU A 17 -3.92 1.36 15.37
C LEU A 17 -3.77 2.05 14.01
N LEU A 18 -4.85 2.67 13.50
CA LEU A 18 -4.80 3.40 12.24
C LEU A 18 -3.85 4.58 12.30
N VAL A 19 -4.03 5.50 13.26
CA VAL A 19 -3.18 6.69 13.38
C VAL A 19 -1.73 6.30 13.66
N GLY A 20 -1.48 5.35 14.57
CA GLY A 20 -0.14 4.86 14.85
C GLY A 20 0.53 4.25 13.62
N THR A 21 -0.21 3.51 12.80
CA THR A 21 0.30 2.95 11.55
C THR A 21 0.60 4.06 10.54
N LEU A 22 -0.29 5.02 10.34
CA LEU A 22 -0.07 6.14 9.43
C LEU A 22 1.18 6.95 9.83
N VAL A 23 1.29 7.30 11.10
CA VAL A 23 2.48 7.99 11.64
C VAL A 23 3.74 7.13 11.48
N GLY A 24 3.64 5.83 11.76
CA GLY A 24 4.76 4.89 11.61
C GLY A 24 5.23 4.68 10.17
N ARG A 25 4.35 4.94 9.19
CA ARG A 25 4.64 4.83 7.75
C ARG A 25 5.24 6.11 7.15
N LEU A 26 5.21 7.25 7.86
CA LEU A 26 5.76 8.50 7.36
C LEU A 26 7.18 8.36 6.80
N PRO A 27 8.14 7.69 7.47
CA PRO A 27 9.47 7.50 6.91
C PRO A 27 9.45 6.83 5.54
N CYS A 28 8.67 5.76 5.38
CA CYS A 28 8.58 5.03 4.12
C CYS A 28 8.03 5.90 2.98
N ALA A 29 6.98 6.67 3.24
CA ALA A 29 6.35 7.53 2.23
C ALA A 29 7.21 8.74 1.87
N THR A 30 8.06 9.21 2.79
CA THR A 30 8.81 10.45 2.64
C THR A 30 10.29 10.24 2.30
N ALA A 31 10.87 9.06 2.59
CA ALA A 31 12.30 8.81 2.43
C ALA A 31 12.84 9.14 1.03
N PRO A 32 12.20 8.76 -0.10
CA PRO A 32 12.78 9.05 -1.39
C PRO A 32 13.01 10.55 -1.63
N ILE A 33 12.02 11.38 -1.29
CA ILE A 33 12.13 12.82 -1.48
C ILE A 33 13.08 13.46 -0.45
N ALA A 34 13.06 12.99 0.80
CA ALA A 34 13.95 13.48 1.84
C ALA A 34 15.42 13.17 1.54
N ILE A 35 15.72 11.97 1.01
CA ILE A 35 17.07 11.59 0.53
C ILE A 35 17.52 12.53 -0.58
N VAL A 36 16.66 12.78 -1.59
CA VAL A 36 16.99 13.67 -2.71
C VAL A 36 17.31 15.07 -2.20
N LEU A 37 16.48 15.64 -1.36
CA LEU A 37 16.67 16.99 -0.81
C LEU A 37 17.94 17.08 0.08
N PHE A 38 18.21 16.04 0.87
CA PHE A 38 19.42 15.98 1.69
C PHE A 38 20.70 15.91 0.85
N VAL A 39 20.75 15.02 -0.13
CA VAL A 39 21.92 14.90 -1.03
C VAL A 39 22.18 16.20 -1.80
N ARG A 40 21.12 16.88 -2.23
CA ARG A 40 21.23 18.19 -2.89
C ARG A 40 21.71 19.28 -1.94
N ALA A 41 21.27 19.27 -0.69
CA ALA A 41 21.75 20.20 0.33
C ALA A 41 23.24 20.02 0.65
N GLU A 42 23.75 18.77 0.61
CA GLU A 42 25.16 18.41 0.75
C GLU A 42 26.00 18.70 -0.52
N GLY A 43 25.43 19.30 -1.57
CA GLY A 43 26.12 19.60 -2.83
C GLY A 43 26.26 18.42 -3.79
N GLY A 44 25.61 17.28 -3.51
CA GLY A 44 25.60 16.10 -4.40
C GLY A 44 24.83 16.34 -5.70
N THR A 45 25.11 15.51 -6.72
CA THR A 45 24.43 15.58 -8.02
C THR A 45 23.01 15.01 -7.94
N TYR A 46 22.12 15.38 -8.87
CA TYR A 46 20.81 14.75 -9.01
C TYR A 46 20.89 13.26 -9.32
N SER A 47 21.91 12.84 -10.09
CA SER A 47 22.16 11.43 -10.39
C SER A 47 22.46 10.62 -9.12
N LEU A 48 23.31 11.14 -8.21
CA LEU A 48 23.59 10.49 -6.93
C LEU A 48 22.35 10.45 -6.03
N ALA A 49 21.60 11.56 -5.98
CA ALA A 49 20.37 11.64 -5.22
C ALA A 49 19.32 10.61 -5.68
N GLY A 50 19.11 10.53 -7.00
CA GLY A 50 18.22 9.55 -7.61
C GLY A 50 18.68 8.10 -7.38
N ALA A 51 19.99 7.84 -7.50
CA ALA A 51 20.56 6.51 -7.26
C ALA A 51 20.35 6.05 -5.80
N LEU A 52 20.59 6.93 -4.81
CA LEU A 52 20.35 6.61 -3.40
C LEU A 52 18.86 6.41 -3.09
N ALA A 53 17.97 7.24 -3.64
CA ALA A 53 16.53 7.05 -3.50
C ALA A 53 16.07 5.72 -4.13
N ALA A 54 16.62 5.35 -5.29
CA ALA A 54 16.32 4.07 -5.93
C ALA A 54 16.83 2.88 -5.09
N VAL A 55 18.02 2.96 -4.51
CA VAL A 55 18.55 1.93 -3.61
C VAL A 55 17.65 1.75 -2.39
N TYR A 56 17.18 2.83 -1.77
CA TYR A 56 16.17 2.75 -0.72
C TYR A 56 14.90 2.03 -1.16
N GLY A 57 14.36 2.41 -2.32
CA GLY A 57 13.13 1.79 -2.86
C GLY A 57 13.28 0.30 -3.13
N VAL A 58 14.38 -0.13 -3.78
CA VAL A 58 14.67 -1.55 -4.05
C VAL A 58 14.87 -2.32 -2.74
N ALA A 59 15.64 -1.76 -1.80
CA ALA A 59 15.88 -2.36 -0.51
C ALA A 59 14.59 -2.54 0.29
N ASN A 60 13.70 -1.52 0.26
CA ASN A 60 12.38 -1.60 0.87
C ASN A 60 11.51 -2.68 0.20
N ALA A 61 11.49 -2.76 -1.13
CA ALA A 61 10.74 -3.76 -1.87
C ALA A 61 11.15 -5.21 -1.51
N VAL A 62 12.44 -5.44 -1.22
CA VAL A 62 12.94 -6.72 -0.73
C VAL A 62 12.62 -6.91 0.77
N GLY A 63 12.81 -5.87 1.57
CA GLY A 63 12.64 -5.91 3.02
C GLY A 63 11.20 -6.18 3.45
N GLN A 64 10.21 -5.58 2.79
CA GLN A 64 8.79 -5.68 3.13
C GLN A 64 8.27 -7.13 3.22
N PRO A 65 8.42 -8.00 2.20
CA PRO A 65 7.96 -9.38 2.30
C PRO A 65 8.75 -10.21 3.31
N VAL A 66 10.07 -9.97 3.42
CA VAL A 66 10.93 -10.68 4.38
C VAL A 66 10.51 -10.36 5.82
N LEU A 67 10.36 -9.08 6.14
CA LEU A 67 9.89 -8.64 7.45
C LEU A 67 8.43 -9.05 7.71
N GLY A 68 7.56 -9.01 6.68
CA GLY A 68 6.19 -9.51 6.76
C GLY A 68 6.14 -10.97 7.17
N ARG A 69 6.98 -11.81 6.54
CA ARG A 69 7.15 -13.22 6.91
C ARG A 69 7.65 -13.41 8.33
N LEU A 70 8.59 -12.58 8.78
CA LEU A 70 9.09 -12.62 10.16
C LEU A 70 8.02 -12.21 11.16
N VAL A 71 7.16 -11.24 10.81
CA VAL A 71 6.01 -10.82 11.63
C VAL A 71 5.04 -12.00 11.80
N ASP A 72 4.72 -12.70 10.72
CA ASP A 72 3.84 -13.88 10.78
C ASP A 72 4.43 -15.00 11.65
N GLN A 73 5.75 -15.16 11.69
CA GLN A 73 6.44 -16.19 12.48
C GLN A 73 6.64 -15.83 13.95
N ARG A 74 6.97 -14.55 14.24
CA ARG A 74 7.45 -14.13 15.57
C ARG A 74 6.48 -13.20 16.30
N GLY A 75 5.44 -12.73 15.61
CA GLY A 75 4.49 -11.71 16.09
C GLY A 75 4.98 -10.29 15.85
N GLN A 76 4.00 -9.36 15.80
CA GLN A 76 4.24 -7.97 15.41
C GLN A 76 5.26 -7.22 16.31
N PRO A 77 5.15 -7.23 17.65
CA PRO A 77 6.04 -6.43 18.50
C PRO A 77 7.52 -6.79 18.38
N ARG A 78 7.81 -8.09 18.17
CA ARG A 78 9.18 -8.61 18.11
C ARG A 78 9.90 -8.27 16.81
N VAL A 79 9.19 -7.87 15.79
CA VAL A 79 9.75 -7.59 14.46
C VAL A 79 9.59 -6.12 14.09
N GLN A 80 8.38 -5.56 14.20
CA GLN A 80 8.10 -4.22 13.70
C GLN A 80 8.87 -3.12 14.46
N LEU A 81 8.97 -3.21 15.80
CA LEU A 81 9.68 -2.20 16.57
C LEU A 81 11.20 -2.24 16.35
N PRO A 82 11.88 -3.40 16.45
CA PRO A 82 13.31 -3.47 16.10
C PRO A 82 13.58 -3.04 14.66
N ALA A 83 12.73 -3.40 13.71
CA ALA A 83 12.87 -2.97 12.32
C ALA A 83 12.75 -1.44 12.20
N ALA A 84 11.75 -0.81 12.82
CA ALA A 84 11.60 0.65 12.82
C ALA A 84 12.83 1.36 13.42
N VAL A 85 13.35 0.84 14.53
CA VAL A 85 14.56 1.40 15.18
C VAL A 85 15.78 1.24 14.29
N LEU A 86 16.00 0.04 13.71
CA LEU A 86 17.13 -0.20 12.80
C LEU A 86 17.04 0.67 11.54
N SER A 87 15.85 0.84 10.96
CA SER A 87 15.64 1.74 9.83
C SER A 87 15.99 3.18 10.20
N ALA A 88 15.50 3.67 11.34
CA ALA A 88 15.78 5.03 11.83
C ALA A 88 17.25 5.25 12.15
N LEU A 89 17.92 4.28 12.79
CA LEU A 89 19.36 4.34 13.05
C LEU A 89 20.19 4.35 11.77
N SER A 90 19.81 3.52 10.79
CA SER A 90 20.48 3.50 9.48
C SER A 90 20.32 4.83 8.76
N MET A 91 19.12 5.44 8.81
CA MET A 91 18.88 6.75 8.24
C MET A 91 19.64 7.85 9.00
N ALA A 92 19.82 7.72 10.33
CA ALA A 92 20.66 8.63 11.11
C ALA A 92 22.13 8.49 10.72
N VAL A 93 22.64 7.27 10.52
CA VAL A 93 24.00 7.06 9.99
C VAL A 93 24.19 7.78 8.64
N PHE A 94 23.20 7.69 7.75
CA PHE A 94 23.22 8.42 6.48
C PHE A 94 23.20 9.94 6.69
N ALA A 95 22.32 10.45 7.56
CA ALA A 95 22.16 11.87 7.81
C ALA A 95 23.40 12.53 8.47
N PHE A 96 24.13 11.80 9.31
CA PHE A 96 25.36 12.30 9.95
C PHE A 96 26.64 11.99 9.15
N GLY A 97 26.65 10.88 8.40
CA GLY A 97 27.77 10.51 7.54
C GLY A 97 27.86 11.29 6.24
N GLY A 98 26.73 11.85 5.80
CA GLY A 98 26.65 12.63 4.56
C GLY A 98 26.99 11.79 3.33
N ILE A 99 27.40 12.50 2.27
CA ILE A 99 27.84 11.90 0.99
C ILE A 99 29.36 11.77 0.87
N GLY A 100 30.11 12.12 1.91
CA GLY A 100 31.59 12.06 1.90
C GLY A 100 32.15 10.65 1.73
N SER A 101 31.40 9.62 2.18
CA SER A 101 31.72 8.23 1.94
C SER A 101 30.57 7.51 1.21
N LEU A 102 30.68 7.34 -0.10
CA LEU A 102 29.63 6.72 -0.91
C LEU A 102 29.29 5.27 -0.43
N PRO A 103 30.27 4.41 -0.08
CA PRO A 103 29.92 3.08 0.45
C PRO A 103 29.09 3.14 1.72
N LEU A 104 29.39 4.07 2.63
CA LEU A 104 28.62 4.29 3.84
C LEU A 104 27.21 4.80 3.54
N ALA A 105 27.08 5.79 2.63
CA ALA A 105 25.79 6.33 2.21
C ALA A 105 24.90 5.26 1.59
N TYR A 106 25.40 4.49 0.62
CA TYR A 106 24.65 3.40 -0.01
C TYR A 106 24.28 2.30 0.99
N GLY A 107 25.24 1.89 1.83
CA GLY A 107 24.99 0.86 2.86
C GLY A 107 23.94 1.29 3.88
N ALA A 108 24.01 2.52 4.36
CA ALA A 108 23.07 3.07 5.33
C ALA A 108 21.65 3.22 4.73
N VAL A 109 21.54 3.75 3.52
CA VAL A 109 20.27 3.91 2.82
C VAL A 109 19.65 2.54 2.47
N ALA A 110 20.45 1.57 2.01
CA ALA A 110 19.98 0.20 1.77
C ALA A 110 19.49 -0.46 3.05
N ALA A 111 20.23 -0.34 4.16
CA ALA A 111 19.81 -0.89 5.44
C ALA A 111 18.51 -0.21 5.94
N ALA A 112 18.38 1.12 5.79
CA ALA A 112 17.15 1.82 6.14
C ALA A 112 15.94 1.29 5.36
N GLY A 113 16.10 1.03 4.06
CA GLY A 113 15.06 0.45 3.23
C GLY A 113 14.70 -0.98 3.64
N ILE A 114 15.70 -1.87 3.81
CA ILE A 114 15.47 -3.27 4.20
C ILE A 114 14.71 -3.36 5.54
N PHE A 115 15.09 -2.54 6.52
CA PHE A 115 14.49 -2.55 7.85
C PHE A 115 13.23 -1.68 7.97
N THR A 116 12.69 -1.14 6.89
CA THR A 116 11.39 -0.44 6.93
C THR A 116 10.28 -1.40 7.40
N PRO A 117 9.63 -1.12 8.56
CA PRO A 117 8.71 -2.08 9.16
C PRO A 117 7.42 -2.25 8.33
N PRO A 118 6.90 -3.49 8.17
CA PRO A 118 5.68 -3.78 7.42
C PRO A 118 4.42 -3.44 8.25
N LEU A 119 4.27 -2.17 8.62
CA LEU A 119 3.16 -1.72 9.46
C LEU A 119 1.80 -1.83 8.75
N GLU A 120 1.78 -1.64 7.43
CA GLU A 120 0.57 -1.76 6.61
C GLU A 120 0.01 -3.19 6.65
N GLY A 121 0.85 -4.16 6.27
CA GLY A 121 0.48 -5.57 6.30
C GLY A 121 0.08 -6.02 7.71
N GLY A 122 0.81 -5.52 8.72
CA GLY A 122 0.50 -5.76 10.12
C GLY A 122 -0.86 -5.21 10.54
N LEU A 123 -1.22 -3.99 10.16
CA LEU A 123 -2.54 -3.40 10.46
C LEU A 123 -3.65 -4.20 9.79
N ARG A 124 -3.49 -4.53 8.48
CA ARG A 124 -4.48 -5.30 7.73
C ARG A 124 -4.72 -6.68 8.35
N ALA A 125 -3.66 -7.34 8.81
CA ALA A 125 -3.76 -8.60 9.54
C ALA A 125 -4.46 -8.48 10.91
N LEU A 126 -4.50 -7.28 11.51
CA LEU A 126 -5.20 -7.04 12.78
C LEU A 126 -6.69 -6.78 12.63
N TRP A 127 -7.16 -6.26 11.50
CA TRP A 127 -8.56 -5.86 11.35
C TRP A 127 -9.56 -6.98 11.69
N PRO A 128 -9.39 -8.24 11.22
CA PRO A 128 -10.31 -9.33 11.58
C PRO A 128 -10.35 -9.64 13.07
N SER A 129 -9.30 -9.32 13.84
CA SER A 129 -9.25 -9.53 15.30
C SER A 129 -9.83 -8.37 16.12
N VAL A 130 -9.89 -7.17 15.53
CA VAL A 130 -10.37 -5.94 16.19
C VAL A 130 -11.85 -5.67 15.88
N LEU A 131 -12.26 -6.02 14.66
CA LEU A 131 -13.61 -5.80 14.15
C LEU A 131 -14.40 -7.11 14.18
N ARG A 132 -15.67 -7.03 14.56
CA ARG A 132 -16.49 -8.22 14.80
C ARG A 132 -17.24 -8.73 13.57
N LYS A 133 -17.41 -7.87 12.57
CA LYS A 133 -18.21 -8.14 11.37
C LYS A 133 -17.37 -8.05 10.12
N GLU A 134 -17.60 -8.92 9.17
CA GLU A 134 -16.88 -8.95 7.91
C GLU A 134 -17.05 -7.65 7.09
N ASP A 135 -18.26 -7.05 7.12
CA ASP A 135 -18.52 -5.77 6.48
C ASP A 135 -17.71 -4.61 7.09
N GLN A 136 -17.42 -4.66 8.41
CA GLN A 136 -16.53 -3.70 9.07
C GLN A 136 -15.08 -3.87 8.60
N VAL A 137 -14.61 -5.10 8.39
CA VAL A 137 -13.25 -5.37 7.88
C VAL A 137 -13.11 -4.84 6.45
N HIS A 138 -14.10 -5.05 5.58
CA HIS A 138 -14.10 -4.51 4.23
C HIS A 138 -14.05 -2.98 4.22
N THR A 139 -14.83 -2.33 5.09
CA THR A 139 -14.80 -0.86 5.25
C THR A 139 -13.46 -0.38 5.80
N ALA A 140 -12.82 -1.14 6.70
CA ALA A 140 -11.49 -0.81 7.22
C ALA A 140 -10.42 -0.90 6.13
N TYR A 141 -10.49 -1.88 5.23
CA TYR A 141 -9.60 -1.95 4.06
C TYR A 141 -9.79 -0.77 3.10
N ALA A 142 -11.03 -0.33 2.88
CA ALA A 142 -11.30 0.88 2.10
C ALA A 142 -10.74 2.14 2.78
N MET A 143 -10.89 2.24 4.11
CA MET A 143 -10.32 3.34 4.89
C MET A 143 -8.79 3.37 4.83
N ASP A 144 -8.13 2.21 4.88
CA ASP A 144 -6.67 2.13 4.77
C ASP A 144 -6.19 2.51 3.35
N ALA A 145 -6.92 2.10 2.30
CA ALA A 145 -6.63 2.52 0.93
C ALA A 145 -6.75 4.04 0.75
N VAL A 146 -7.79 4.66 1.28
CA VAL A 146 -7.96 6.12 1.31
C VAL A 146 -6.84 6.81 2.10
N ALA A 147 -6.50 6.29 3.27
CA ALA A 147 -5.45 6.83 4.10
C ALA A 147 -4.07 6.76 3.41
N GLN A 148 -3.85 5.75 2.59
CA GLN A 148 -2.64 5.64 1.77
C GLN A 148 -2.54 6.78 0.74
N GLU A 149 -3.61 7.15 0.07
CA GLU A 149 -3.63 8.29 -0.87
C GLU A 149 -3.34 9.62 -0.15
N VAL A 150 -3.91 9.81 1.04
CA VAL A 150 -3.59 10.97 1.89
C VAL A 150 -2.12 11.03 2.24
N MET A 151 -1.50 9.88 2.57
CA MET A 151 -0.07 9.81 2.88
C MET A 151 0.82 10.18 1.70
N PHE A 152 0.49 9.75 0.48
CA PHE A 152 1.25 10.13 -0.72
C PHE A 152 1.13 11.62 -1.05
N THR A 153 -0.01 12.25 -0.70
CA THR A 153 -0.22 13.69 -0.92
C THR A 153 0.44 14.53 0.19
N VAL A 154 0.25 14.15 1.45
CA VAL A 154 0.71 14.93 2.61
C VAL A 154 2.20 14.69 2.90
N GLY A 155 2.71 13.50 2.61
CA GLY A 155 4.12 13.14 2.88
C GLY A 155 5.13 14.13 2.29
N PRO A 156 5.13 14.42 0.98
CA PRO A 156 6.02 15.40 0.38
C PRO A 156 5.90 16.79 1.00
N LEU A 157 4.68 17.23 1.33
CA LEU A 157 4.45 18.53 1.98
C LEU A 157 5.07 18.58 3.38
N LEU A 158 5.00 17.49 4.14
CA LEU A 158 5.65 17.39 5.45
C LEU A 158 7.18 17.46 5.32
N VAL A 159 7.77 16.81 4.32
CA VAL A 159 9.21 16.90 4.08
C VAL A 159 9.61 18.34 3.77
N THR A 160 8.94 18.98 2.81
CA THR A 160 9.27 20.37 2.42
C THR A 160 9.07 21.33 3.58
N LEU A 161 8.05 21.14 4.40
CA LEU A 161 7.82 21.90 5.62
C LEU A 161 8.97 21.70 6.62
N CYS A 162 9.39 20.47 6.89
CA CYS A 162 10.51 20.19 7.80
C CYS A 162 11.83 20.80 7.28
N VAL A 163 12.07 20.73 5.96
CA VAL A 163 13.26 21.32 5.34
C VAL A 163 13.24 22.83 5.44
N SER A 164 12.10 23.48 5.22
CA SER A 164 11.97 24.93 5.28
C SER A 164 12.08 25.49 6.72
N LEU A 165 11.60 24.72 7.71
CA LEU A 165 11.65 25.14 9.12
C LEU A 165 13.01 24.90 9.78
N TRP A 166 13.73 23.86 9.34
CA TRP A 166 14.99 23.43 9.98
C TRP A 166 16.07 23.16 8.93
N SER A 167 16.15 21.93 8.40
CA SER A 167 17.11 21.52 7.37
C SER A 167 16.71 20.18 6.76
N ALA A 168 17.32 19.80 5.62
CA ALA A 168 17.12 18.51 5.02
C ALA A 168 17.59 17.35 5.94
N GLN A 169 18.68 17.55 6.67
CA GLN A 169 19.17 16.61 7.68
C GLN A 169 18.15 16.42 8.81
N ALA A 170 17.63 17.53 9.35
CA ALA A 170 16.61 17.48 10.41
C ALA A 170 15.33 16.81 9.93
N ALA A 171 14.90 17.03 8.68
CA ALA A 171 13.74 16.35 8.11
C ALA A 171 13.91 14.83 8.12
N LEU A 172 15.07 14.31 7.68
CA LEU A 172 15.38 12.87 7.75
C LEU A 172 15.27 12.35 9.19
N LEU A 173 15.87 13.02 10.15
CA LEU A 173 15.89 12.57 11.55
C LEU A 173 14.52 12.64 12.21
N VAL A 174 13.84 13.78 12.09
CA VAL A 174 12.52 14.02 12.74
C VAL A 174 11.49 13.05 12.22
N LEU A 175 11.39 12.87 10.88
CA LEU A 175 10.40 11.96 10.29
C LEU A 175 10.65 10.51 10.71
N ASN A 176 11.92 10.09 10.82
CA ASN A 176 12.24 8.75 11.28
C ASN A 176 11.95 8.54 12.78
N VAL A 177 12.23 9.53 13.63
CA VAL A 177 11.86 9.48 15.06
C VAL A 177 10.35 9.40 15.22
N VAL A 178 9.60 10.25 14.50
CA VAL A 178 8.13 10.22 14.48
C VAL A 178 7.62 8.86 14.02
N GLY A 179 8.25 8.27 12.99
CA GLY A 179 7.93 6.94 12.52
C GLY A 179 8.13 5.84 13.58
N VAL A 180 9.24 5.90 14.34
CA VAL A 180 9.47 4.97 15.46
C VAL A 180 8.42 5.13 16.56
N LEU A 181 8.02 6.36 16.89
CA LEU A 181 6.95 6.61 17.87
C LEU A 181 5.59 6.07 17.38
N GLY A 182 5.29 6.22 16.08
CA GLY A 182 4.13 5.62 15.46
C GLY A 182 4.15 4.09 15.56
N ALA A 183 5.25 3.45 15.17
CA ALA A 183 5.43 2.01 15.29
C ALA A 183 5.30 1.54 16.76
N LEU A 184 5.91 2.25 17.70
CA LEU A 184 5.80 1.97 19.14
C LEU A 184 4.34 2.01 19.61
N SER A 185 3.56 3.03 19.17
CA SER A 185 2.15 3.16 19.53
C SER A 185 1.31 1.96 19.09
N VAL A 186 1.64 1.38 17.92
CA VAL A 186 0.99 0.17 17.37
C VAL A 186 1.38 -1.06 18.17
N VAL A 187 2.68 -1.32 18.33
CA VAL A 187 3.18 -2.58 18.92
C VAL A 187 2.89 -2.70 20.42
N VAL A 188 2.74 -1.58 21.13
CA VAL A 188 2.34 -1.56 22.55
C VAL A 188 0.84 -1.79 22.73
N SER A 189 0.04 -1.69 21.67
CA SER A 189 -1.40 -1.92 21.72
C SER A 189 -1.74 -3.37 22.08
N PRO A 190 -2.80 -3.63 22.91
CA PRO A 190 -3.20 -4.98 23.25
C PRO A 190 -3.48 -5.88 22.04
N PRO A 191 -4.18 -5.43 20.97
CA PRO A 191 -4.39 -6.26 19.78
C PRO A 191 -3.09 -6.72 19.13
N SER A 192 -2.10 -5.83 18.95
CA SER A 192 -0.81 -6.18 18.35
C SER A 192 0.00 -7.15 19.22
N ARG A 193 -0.05 -6.99 20.54
CA ARG A 193 0.63 -7.90 21.48
C ARG A 193 -0.01 -9.30 21.53
N ALA A 194 -1.32 -9.36 21.45
CA ALA A 194 -2.08 -10.61 21.50
C ALA A 194 -2.08 -11.34 20.15
N TRP A 195 -1.87 -10.61 19.06
CA TRP A 195 -1.96 -11.17 17.72
C TRP A 195 -0.91 -12.26 17.48
N ARG A 196 -1.37 -13.36 16.95
CA ARG A 196 -0.56 -14.47 16.48
C ARG A 196 -1.11 -14.92 15.14
N SER A 197 -0.22 -15.20 14.22
CA SER A 197 -0.61 -15.83 12.97
C SER A 197 -1.07 -17.26 13.21
N ALA A 198 -1.98 -17.76 12.37
CA ALA A 198 -2.38 -19.16 12.42
C ALA A 198 -1.16 -20.08 12.25
N PRO A 199 -1.20 -21.33 12.76
CA PRO A 199 -0.14 -22.30 12.53
C PRO A 199 0.18 -22.42 11.04
N ARG A 200 1.44 -22.27 10.70
CA ARG A 200 1.94 -22.26 9.32
C ARG A 200 2.34 -23.65 8.90
N GLU A 201 1.93 -24.06 7.69
CA GLU A 201 2.57 -25.17 7.01
C GLU A 201 3.99 -24.74 6.57
N ALA A 202 4.99 -25.54 6.90
CA ALA A 202 6.37 -25.26 6.54
C ALA A 202 6.55 -25.37 5.01
N HIS A 203 6.59 -24.22 4.34
CA HIS A 203 6.85 -24.15 2.91
C HIS A 203 7.74 -22.95 2.58
N TRP A 204 8.77 -23.16 1.75
CA TRP A 204 9.76 -22.13 1.45
C TRP A 204 9.18 -20.94 0.67
N LEU A 205 8.18 -21.17 -0.21
CA LEU A 205 7.49 -20.12 -0.97
C LEU A 205 6.58 -19.22 -0.09
N GLY A 206 6.24 -19.65 1.12
CA GLY A 206 5.40 -18.84 2.00
C GLY A 206 4.05 -18.47 1.39
N ALA A 207 3.76 -17.18 1.33
CA ALA A 207 2.53 -16.64 0.74
C ALA A 207 2.42 -16.94 -0.76
N LEU A 208 3.54 -16.96 -1.48
CA LEU A 208 3.58 -17.11 -2.95
C LEU A 208 3.16 -18.51 -3.45
N ARG A 209 2.88 -19.47 -2.58
CA ARG A 209 2.33 -20.78 -2.99
C ARG A 209 0.87 -20.71 -3.46
N SER A 210 0.16 -19.64 -3.13
CA SER A 210 -1.25 -19.45 -3.51
C SER A 210 -1.36 -18.90 -4.93
N THR A 211 -1.98 -19.67 -5.82
CA THR A 211 -2.25 -19.24 -7.20
C THR A 211 -3.22 -18.06 -7.26
N GLY A 212 -4.19 -17.99 -6.34
CA GLY A 212 -5.10 -16.86 -6.22
C GLY A 212 -4.38 -15.58 -5.80
N LEU A 213 -3.45 -15.68 -4.84
CA LEU A 213 -2.60 -14.55 -4.46
C LEU A 213 -1.72 -14.10 -5.64
N LEU A 214 -1.04 -15.05 -6.33
CA LEU A 214 -0.20 -14.72 -7.49
C LEU A 214 -0.99 -13.99 -8.59
N ALA A 215 -2.24 -14.37 -8.82
CA ALA A 215 -3.12 -13.71 -9.79
C ALA A 215 -3.40 -12.24 -9.39
N VAL A 216 -3.68 -11.98 -8.10
CA VAL A 216 -3.86 -10.60 -7.59
C VAL A 216 -2.57 -9.80 -7.72
N LEU A 217 -1.43 -10.38 -7.32
CA LEU A 217 -0.12 -9.73 -7.42
C LEU A 217 0.22 -9.37 -8.87
N ALA A 218 0.04 -10.30 -9.81
CA ALA A 218 0.28 -10.07 -11.23
C ALA A 218 -0.61 -8.93 -11.78
N ALA A 219 -1.90 -8.92 -11.44
CA ALA A 219 -2.80 -7.84 -11.84
C ALA A 219 -2.34 -6.49 -11.29
N PHE A 220 -1.96 -6.43 -10.01
CA PHE A 220 -1.54 -5.19 -9.35
C PHE A 220 -0.15 -4.69 -9.77
N LEU A 221 0.71 -5.56 -10.30
CA LEU A 221 1.91 -5.13 -11.01
C LEU A 221 1.54 -4.17 -12.16
N PHE A 222 0.57 -4.58 -12.99
CA PHE A 222 0.13 -3.77 -14.13
C PHE A 222 -0.69 -2.53 -13.73
N VAL A 223 -1.46 -2.59 -12.66
CA VAL A 223 -2.11 -1.39 -12.09
C VAL A 223 -1.05 -0.37 -11.63
N GLY A 224 -0.01 -0.83 -10.94
CA GLY A 224 1.12 0.01 -10.58
C GLY A 224 1.82 0.61 -11.80
N MET A 225 2.08 -0.21 -12.85
CA MET A 225 2.67 0.26 -14.10
C MET A 225 1.84 1.37 -14.76
N ALA A 226 0.51 1.23 -14.77
CA ALA A 226 -0.39 2.26 -15.29
C ALA A 226 -0.23 3.58 -14.53
N LEU A 227 -0.18 3.53 -13.21
CA LEU A 227 -0.01 4.72 -12.38
C LEU A 227 1.36 5.40 -12.61
N GLY A 228 2.44 4.60 -12.67
CA GLY A 228 3.78 5.11 -12.95
C GLY A 228 3.88 5.77 -14.32
N SER A 229 3.23 5.22 -15.34
CA SER A 229 3.24 5.80 -16.69
C SER A 229 2.44 7.10 -16.77
N ILE A 230 1.30 7.24 -16.05
CA ILE A 230 0.55 8.50 -15.96
C ILE A 230 1.45 9.60 -15.38
N THR A 231 2.21 9.29 -14.34
CA THR A 231 3.12 10.26 -13.68
C THR A 231 4.13 10.84 -14.70
N VAL A 232 4.75 9.98 -15.50
CA VAL A 232 5.73 10.41 -16.53
C VAL A 232 5.07 11.13 -17.70
N ALA A 233 3.95 10.60 -18.21
CA ALA A 233 3.25 11.21 -19.35
C ALA A 233 2.69 12.61 -19.03
N SER A 234 2.41 12.87 -17.76
CA SER A 234 1.92 14.18 -17.30
C SER A 234 2.99 15.28 -17.35
N VAL A 235 4.30 14.94 -17.39
CA VAL A 235 5.38 15.93 -17.42
C VAL A 235 5.38 16.71 -18.73
N PRO A 236 5.56 16.09 -19.92
CA PRO A 236 5.59 16.84 -21.18
C PRO A 236 4.24 17.52 -21.48
N TYR A 237 3.13 16.91 -21.11
CA TYR A 237 1.82 17.57 -21.21
C TYR A 237 1.79 18.88 -20.38
N ALA A 238 2.30 18.86 -19.16
CA ALA A 238 2.34 20.03 -18.31
C ALA A 238 3.28 21.11 -18.85
N ASP A 239 4.44 20.74 -19.40
CA ASP A 239 5.38 21.69 -20.01
C ASP A 239 4.73 22.49 -21.15
N GLU A 240 3.84 21.86 -21.93
CA GLU A 240 3.10 22.52 -23.01
C GLU A 240 1.92 23.38 -22.54
N HIS A 241 1.39 23.15 -21.32
CA HIS A 241 0.11 23.72 -20.85
C HIS A 241 0.23 24.57 -19.57
N GLY A 242 1.44 24.95 -19.15
CA GLY A 242 1.65 25.83 -17.99
C GLY A 242 2.64 25.34 -16.93
N GLY A 243 3.44 24.30 -17.28
CA GLY A 243 4.59 23.88 -16.48
C GLY A 243 4.23 23.18 -15.16
N ASP A 244 5.12 23.33 -14.17
CA ASP A 244 5.06 22.63 -12.88
C ASP A 244 3.72 22.77 -12.15
N ALA A 245 3.03 23.92 -12.30
CA ALA A 245 1.73 24.13 -11.68
C ALA A 245 0.67 23.18 -12.22
N VAL A 246 0.64 22.99 -13.55
CA VAL A 246 -0.31 22.03 -14.18
C VAL A 246 0.02 20.60 -13.79
N TYR A 247 1.30 20.21 -13.77
CA TYR A 247 1.71 18.91 -13.24
C TYR A 247 1.21 18.67 -11.81
N GLY A 248 1.41 19.66 -10.94
CA GLY A 248 0.91 19.60 -9.57
C GLY A 248 -0.61 19.41 -9.48
N TRP A 249 -1.37 20.13 -10.31
CA TRP A 249 -2.83 19.99 -10.37
C TRP A 249 -3.26 18.61 -10.90
N LEU A 250 -2.58 18.05 -11.89
CA LEU A 250 -2.87 16.71 -12.39
C LEU A 250 -2.65 15.65 -11.30
N MET A 251 -1.53 15.69 -10.60
CA MET A 251 -1.23 14.72 -9.54
C MET A 251 -2.18 14.88 -8.33
N ALA A 252 -2.50 16.11 -7.96
CA ALA A 252 -3.50 16.39 -6.92
C ALA A 252 -4.90 15.89 -7.31
N ALA A 253 -5.31 16.08 -8.58
CA ALA A 253 -6.58 15.63 -9.09
C ALA A 253 -6.68 14.10 -9.11
N LEU A 254 -5.60 13.39 -9.50
CA LEU A 254 -5.55 11.93 -9.47
C LEU A 254 -5.76 11.40 -8.04
N GLY A 255 -5.03 11.96 -7.07
CA GLY A 255 -5.17 11.61 -5.66
C GLY A 255 -6.56 11.98 -5.09
N PHE A 256 -7.10 13.14 -5.46
CA PHE A 256 -8.44 13.56 -5.07
C PHE A 256 -9.51 12.61 -5.60
N GLY A 257 -9.41 12.19 -6.88
CA GLY A 257 -10.28 11.17 -7.45
C GLY A 257 -10.25 9.87 -6.65
N ALA A 258 -9.04 9.37 -6.31
CA ALA A 258 -8.87 8.17 -5.51
C ALA A 258 -9.47 8.33 -4.09
N LEU A 259 -9.29 9.48 -3.46
CA LEU A 259 -9.88 9.82 -2.17
C LEU A 259 -11.43 9.75 -2.22
N VAL A 260 -12.04 10.41 -3.20
CA VAL A 260 -13.50 10.42 -3.38
C VAL A 260 -14.01 9.01 -3.66
N GLY A 261 -13.40 8.31 -4.61
CA GLY A 261 -13.79 6.95 -4.98
C GLY A 261 -13.67 5.97 -3.81
N GLY A 262 -12.57 6.03 -3.07
CA GLY A 262 -12.34 5.19 -1.90
C GLY A 262 -13.33 5.46 -0.77
N THR A 263 -13.64 6.73 -0.49
CA THR A 263 -14.63 7.11 0.54
C THR A 263 -16.04 6.63 0.18
N VAL A 264 -16.46 6.80 -1.06
CA VAL A 264 -17.76 6.33 -1.56
C VAL A 264 -17.83 4.80 -1.53
N TYR A 265 -16.76 4.13 -1.95
CA TYR A 265 -16.67 2.68 -1.94
C TYR A 265 -16.77 2.10 -0.53
N GLY A 266 -16.03 2.65 0.42
CA GLY A 266 -16.01 2.16 1.81
C GLY A 266 -17.27 2.51 2.61
N ALA A 267 -18.02 3.55 2.20
CA ALA A 267 -19.31 3.90 2.83
C ALA A 267 -20.46 2.95 2.41
N ARG A 268 -20.24 2.07 1.42
CA ARG A 268 -21.28 1.22 0.84
C ARG A 268 -20.97 -0.25 1.11
N GLN A 269 -22.00 -1.00 1.50
CA GLN A 269 -21.89 -2.47 1.56
C GLN A 269 -22.03 -3.05 0.15
N TRP A 270 -21.11 -3.94 -0.20
CA TRP A 270 -21.05 -4.53 -1.52
C TRP A 270 -21.43 -6.02 -1.43
N ALA A 271 -22.59 -6.37 -1.96
CA ALA A 271 -22.98 -7.75 -2.14
C ALA A 271 -22.25 -8.38 -3.34
N GLY A 272 -22.05 -9.69 -3.31
CA GLY A 272 -21.47 -10.46 -4.42
C GLY A 272 -19.98 -10.74 -4.27
N GLU A 273 -19.45 -11.42 -5.28
CA GLU A 273 -18.11 -12.00 -5.24
C GLU A 273 -17.01 -10.93 -5.42
N PRO A 274 -16.01 -10.86 -4.51
CA PRO A 274 -14.92 -9.90 -4.59
C PRO A 274 -14.11 -9.98 -5.89
N ALA A 275 -13.90 -11.19 -6.44
CA ALA A 275 -13.17 -11.38 -7.69
C ALA A 275 -13.83 -10.66 -8.87
N ARG A 276 -15.14 -10.82 -9.05
CA ARG A 276 -15.91 -10.15 -10.11
C ARG A 276 -15.93 -8.63 -9.89
N ARG A 277 -16.03 -8.21 -8.63
CA ARG A 277 -15.99 -6.78 -8.28
C ARG A 277 -14.66 -6.16 -8.65
N LEU A 278 -13.53 -6.81 -8.35
CA LEU A 278 -12.21 -6.34 -8.74
C LEU A 278 -12.08 -6.22 -10.27
N GLN A 279 -12.58 -7.21 -11.03
CA GLN A 279 -12.60 -7.13 -12.50
C GLN A 279 -13.35 -5.90 -13.00
N VAL A 280 -14.54 -5.62 -12.44
CA VAL A 280 -15.32 -4.43 -12.80
C VAL A 280 -14.58 -3.14 -12.44
N LEU A 281 -14.00 -3.05 -11.25
CA LEU A 281 -13.27 -1.86 -10.80
C LEU A 281 -12.04 -1.59 -11.67
N VAL A 282 -11.27 -2.63 -12.04
CA VAL A 282 -10.13 -2.48 -12.95
C VAL A 282 -10.59 -2.16 -14.37
N ALA A 283 -11.70 -2.73 -14.86
CA ALA A 283 -12.25 -2.36 -16.15
C ALA A 283 -12.67 -0.87 -16.20
N LEU A 284 -13.33 -0.38 -15.16
CA LEU A 284 -13.69 1.03 -15.03
C LEU A 284 -12.45 1.94 -14.95
N LEU A 285 -11.43 1.49 -14.21
CA LEU A 285 -10.16 2.19 -14.13
C LEU A 285 -9.52 2.35 -15.52
N VAL A 286 -9.45 1.26 -16.30
CA VAL A 286 -8.94 1.27 -17.69
C VAL A 286 -9.76 2.20 -18.58
N VAL A 287 -11.08 2.12 -18.51
CA VAL A 287 -11.97 3.01 -19.28
C VAL A 287 -11.71 4.48 -18.94
N CYS A 288 -11.48 4.80 -17.65
CA CYS A 288 -11.17 6.16 -17.21
C CYS A 288 -9.77 6.65 -17.62
N TYR A 289 -8.85 5.75 -17.96
CA TYR A 289 -7.53 6.13 -18.48
C TYR A 289 -7.58 6.53 -19.96
N LEU A 290 -8.49 5.96 -20.75
CA LEU A 290 -8.56 6.23 -22.20
C LEU A 290 -8.78 7.70 -22.55
N PRO A 291 -9.66 8.47 -21.86
CA PRO A 291 -9.85 9.88 -22.17
C PRO A 291 -8.63 10.78 -21.96
N LEU A 292 -7.62 10.34 -21.18
CA LEU A 292 -6.37 11.10 -21.02
C LEU A 292 -5.62 11.27 -22.36
N MET A 293 -5.82 10.34 -23.30
CA MET A 293 -5.24 10.42 -24.66
C MET A 293 -5.82 11.56 -25.51
N LEU A 294 -6.96 12.13 -25.12
CA LEU A 294 -7.55 13.26 -25.84
C LEU A 294 -6.73 14.54 -25.65
N MET A 295 -5.93 14.60 -24.59
CA MET A 295 -5.05 15.73 -24.26
C MET A 295 -5.73 17.10 -24.45
N PRO A 296 -6.91 17.34 -23.86
CA PRO A 296 -7.57 18.62 -23.94
C PRO A 296 -6.79 19.69 -23.16
N ASP A 297 -7.25 20.94 -23.21
CA ASP A 297 -6.69 22.03 -22.38
C ASP A 297 -6.60 21.65 -20.89
N ALA A 298 -5.78 22.38 -20.13
CA ALA A 298 -5.42 22.04 -18.75
C ALA A 298 -6.62 21.78 -17.82
N VAL A 299 -7.67 22.58 -17.88
CA VAL A 299 -8.84 22.44 -16.98
C VAL A 299 -9.62 21.14 -17.22
N PRO A 300 -10.04 20.79 -18.44
CA PRO A 300 -10.63 19.48 -18.72
C PRO A 300 -9.69 18.33 -18.42
N MET A 301 -8.38 18.47 -18.67
CA MET A 301 -7.40 17.42 -18.39
C MET A 301 -7.30 17.12 -16.88
N VAL A 302 -7.33 18.14 -16.04
CA VAL A 302 -7.38 17.97 -14.56
C VAL A 302 -8.65 17.21 -14.16
N ALA A 303 -9.81 17.51 -14.77
CA ALA A 303 -11.04 16.78 -14.50
C ALA A 303 -10.99 15.32 -14.96
N LEU A 304 -10.40 15.04 -16.13
CA LEU A 304 -10.18 13.68 -16.63
C LEU A 304 -9.21 12.89 -15.74
N THR A 305 -8.15 13.55 -15.25
CA THR A 305 -7.18 12.93 -14.34
C THR A 305 -7.82 12.62 -12.97
N ALA A 306 -8.70 13.49 -12.47
CA ALA A 306 -9.49 13.18 -11.28
C ALA A 306 -10.38 11.95 -11.51
N LEU A 307 -11.06 11.88 -12.65
CA LEU A 307 -11.89 10.72 -13.03
C LEU A 307 -11.05 9.43 -13.12
N ALA A 308 -9.85 9.52 -13.70
CA ALA A 308 -8.90 8.40 -13.79
C ALA A 308 -8.51 7.85 -12.41
N GLY A 309 -8.46 8.69 -11.36
CA GLY A 309 -8.18 8.28 -10.00
C GLY A 309 -9.34 7.57 -9.28
N VAL A 310 -10.61 7.83 -9.65
CA VAL A 310 -11.79 7.43 -8.85
C VAL A 310 -11.85 5.95 -8.50
N PHE A 311 -11.43 5.06 -9.39
CA PHE A 311 -11.51 3.62 -9.17
C PHE A 311 -10.22 3.01 -8.59
N LEU A 312 -9.16 3.79 -8.37
CA LEU A 312 -7.88 3.29 -7.87
C LEU A 312 -7.99 2.79 -6.43
N ALA A 313 -8.40 3.63 -5.49
CA ALA A 313 -8.55 3.23 -4.09
C ALA A 313 -9.60 2.14 -3.87
N PRO A 314 -10.78 2.14 -4.55
CA PRO A 314 -11.70 1.01 -4.57
C PRO A 314 -11.07 -0.29 -5.04
N ALA A 315 -10.27 -0.28 -6.11
CA ALA A 315 -9.58 -1.47 -6.61
C ALA A 315 -8.57 -2.01 -5.59
N ILE A 316 -7.78 -1.13 -4.97
CA ILE A 316 -6.83 -1.48 -3.90
C ILE A 316 -7.57 -2.09 -2.70
N ALA A 317 -8.66 -1.47 -2.24
CA ALA A 317 -9.45 -1.98 -1.12
C ALA A 317 -10.05 -3.37 -1.43
N CYS A 318 -10.54 -3.58 -2.65
CA CYS A 318 -11.05 -4.87 -3.10
C CYS A 318 -9.93 -5.93 -3.19
N ALA A 319 -8.73 -5.53 -3.61
CA ALA A 319 -7.57 -6.41 -3.62
C ALA A 319 -7.17 -6.84 -2.22
N PHE A 320 -7.26 -5.96 -1.21
CA PHE A 320 -6.99 -6.35 0.19
C PHE A 320 -7.92 -7.47 0.66
N VAL A 321 -9.20 -7.43 0.28
CA VAL A 321 -10.16 -8.50 0.57
C VAL A 321 -9.73 -9.83 -0.09
N LEU A 322 -9.30 -9.78 -1.36
CA LEU A 322 -8.85 -10.99 -2.07
C LEU A 322 -7.52 -11.52 -1.52
N VAL A 323 -6.59 -10.64 -1.14
CA VAL A 323 -5.33 -11.05 -0.49
C VAL A 323 -5.63 -11.76 0.83
N ASP A 324 -6.48 -11.20 1.68
CA ASP A 324 -6.89 -11.82 2.93
C ASP A 324 -7.52 -13.21 2.72
N ARG A 325 -8.41 -13.32 1.72
CA ARG A 325 -9.08 -14.58 1.36
C ARG A 325 -8.12 -15.65 0.81
N HIS A 326 -7.13 -15.25 0.02
CA HIS A 326 -6.22 -16.18 -0.67
C HIS A 326 -4.87 -16.36 0.02
N ALA A 327 -4.58 -15.59 1.07
CA ALA A 327 -3.36 -15.78 1.85
C ALA A 327 -3.35 -17.18 2.49
N PRO A 328 -2.31 -17.99 2.28
CA PRO A 328 -2.17 -19.26 2.99
C PRO A 328 -2.13 -19.01 4.50
N ARG A 329 -2.60 -19.99 5.27
CA ARG A 329 -2.57 -19.91 6.73
C ARG A 329 -1.19 -19.55 7.25
N GLY A 330 -1.13 -18.62 8.17
CA GLY A 330 0.13 -18.18 8.78
C GLY A 330 1.01 -17.30 7.89
N THR A 331 0.47 -16.68 6.81
CA THR A 331 1.25 -15.83 5.90
C THR A 331 0.52 -14.54 5.51
N VAL A 332 -0.39 -14.05 6.33
CA VAL A 332 -1.26 -12.90 5.98
C VAL A 332 -0.45 -11.62 5.85
N THR A 333 0.45 -11.33 6.82
CA THR A 333 1.28 -10.11 6.75
C THR A 333 2.25 -10.17 5.58
N GLU A 334 2.84 -11.35 5.32
CA GLU A 334 3.69 -11.59 4.14
C GLU A 334 2.92 -11.32 2.83
N ALA A 335 1.67 -11.81 2.71
CA ALA A 335 0.84 -11.65 1.53
C ALA A 335 0.51 -10.16 1.25
N PHE A 336 0.13 -9.40 2.27
CA PHE A 336 -0.10 -7.96 2.13
C PHE A 336 1.19 -7.19 1.78
N SER A 337 2.33 -7.59 2.34
CA SER A 337 3.63 -6.99 1.99
C SER A 337 4.00 -7.25 0.54
N TRP A 338 3.73 -8.46 0.02
CA TRP A 338 3.91 -8.76 -1.40
C TRP A 338 3.03 -7.91 -2.31
N LEU A 339 1.78 -7.64 -1.94
CA LEU A 339 0.92 -6.76 -2.73
C LEU A 339 1.50 -5.36 -2.85
N VAL A 340 1.93 -4.77 -1.73
CA VAL A 340 2.56 -3.44 -1.72
C VAL A 340 3.83 -3.43 -2.56
N THR A 341 4.71 -4.42 -2.36
CA THR A 341 5.94 -4.57 -3.13
C THR A 341 5.67 -4.66 -4.62
N THR A 342 4.75 -5.52 -5.04
CA THR A 342 4.43 -5.76 -6.45
C THR A 342 3.85 -4.50 -7.10
N PHE A 343 2.95 -3.79 -6.41
CA PHE A 343 2.41 -2.52 -6.87
C PHE A 343 3.49 -1.45 -7.03
N THR A 344 4.41 -1.33 -6.06
CA THR A 344 5.51 -0.36 -6.10
C THR A 344 6.53 -0.69 -7.20
N VAL A 345 6.87 -1.97 -7.38
CA VAL A 345 7.70 -2.43 -8.49
C VAL A 345 7.03 -2.14 -9.82
N GLY A 346 5.73 -2.42 -9.93
CA GLY A 346 4.94 -2.06 -11.11
C GLY A 346 5.02 -0.57 -11.41
N HIS A 347 4.81 0.29 -10.41
CA HIS A 347 4.92 1.74 -10.58
C HIS A 347 6.30 2.15 -11.11
N SER A 348 7.38 1.59 -10.54
CA SER A 348 8.75 1.89 -10.99
C SER A 348 9.02 1.40 -12.40
N VAL A 349 8.52 0.22 -12.78
CA VAL A 349 8.62 -0.30 -14.16
C VAL A 349 7.81 0.57 -15.11
N GLY A 350 6.62 0.99 -14.70
CA GLY A 350 5.77 1.88 -15.49
C GLY A 350 6.43 3.23 -15.80
N THR A 351 7.07 3.85 -14.79
CA THR A 351 7.84 5.08 -15.00
C THR A 351 9.00 4.84 -15.96
N GLY A 352 9.73 3.72 -15.80
CA GLY A 352 10.86 3.38 -16.66
C GLY A 352 10.47 3.09 -18.11
N VAL A 353 9.33 2.45 -18.35
CA VAL A 353 8.80 2.16 -19.70
C VAL A 353 8.22 3.42 -20.35
N ALA A 354 7.54 4.27 -19.58
CA ALA A 354 6.90 5.46 -20.12
C ALA A 354 7.91 6.50 -20.63
N GLY A 355 9.11 6.60 -20.03
CA GLY A 355 10.14 7.55 -20.46
C GLY A 355 10.49 7.44 -21.95
N PRO A 356 11.06 6.30 -22.42
CA PRO A 356 11.35 6.09 -23.82
C PRO A 356 10.14 6.20 -24.76
N VAL A 357 8.95 5.81 -24.30
CA VAL A 357 7.70 5.93 -25.09
C VAL A 357 7.34 7.39 -25.30
N VAL A 358 7.47 8.22 -24.28
CA VAL A 358 7.26 9.67 -24.34
C VAL A 358 8.31 10.35 -25.22
N GLU A 359 9.59 9.97 -25.10
CA GLU A 359 10.65 10.50 -25.95
C GLU A 359 10.44 10.18 -27.44
N ALA A 360 9.94 9.00 -27.76
CA ALA A 360 9.70 8.57 -29.14
C ALA A 360 8.42 9.14 -29.75
N GLY A 361 7.36 9.36 -28.98
CA GLY A 361 6.03 9.67 -29.49
C GLY A 361 5.25 10.78 -28.77
N GLY A 362 5.90 11.47 -27.81
CA GLY A 362 5.29 12.55 -27.04
C GLY A 362 4.30 12.08 -25.97
N ALA A 363 3.64 13.04 -25.35
CA ALA A 363 2.68 12.81 -24.24
C ALA A 363 1.54 11.87 -24.62
N LEU A 364 1.05 11.93 -25.87
CA LEU A 364 -0.03 11.08 -26.37
C LEU A 364 0.27 9.58 -26.19
N TRP A 365 1.45 9.15 -26.64
CA TRP A 365 1.87 7.76 -26.49
C TRP A 365 2.14 7.39 -25.03
N GLY A 366 2.62 8.36 -24.23
CA GLY A 366 2.74 8.20 -22.78
C GLY A 366 1.40 7.89 -22.12
N PHE A 367 0.32 8.60 -22.48
CA PHE A 367 -1.04 8.35 -21.98
C PHE A 367 -1.71 7.12 -22.61
N ALA A 368 -1.17 6.54 -23.68
CA ALA A 368 -1.65 5.25 -24.19
C ALA A 368 -1.20 4.07 -23.30
N VAL A 369 0.00 4.17 -22.68
CA VAL A 369 0.57 3.10 -21.84
C VAL A 369 -0.37 2.65 -20.73
N PRO A 370 -0.99 3.56 -19.92
CA PRO A 370 -1.93 3.15 -18.86
C PRO A 370 -3.10 2.32 -19.35
N GLY A 371 -3.64 2.66 -20.52
CA GLY A 371 -4.73 1.90 -21.15
C GLY A 371 -4.29 0.48 -21.53
N VAL A 372 -3.11 0.34 -22.13
CA VAL A 372 -2.55 -0.96 -22.55
C VAL A 372 -2.24 -1.84 -21.34
N VAL A 373 -1.45 -1.33 -20.37
CA VAL A 373 -1.05 -2.15 -19.22
C VAL A 373 -2.23 -2.42 -18.27
N GLY A 374 -3.15 -1.47 -18.14
CA GLY A 374 -4.42 -1.68 -17.44
C GLY A 374 -5.28 -2.77 -18.10
N GLY A 375 -5.31 -2.79 -19.44
CA GLY A 375 -5.93 -3.87 -20.22
C GLY A 375 -5.30 -5.23 -19.95
N VAL A 376 -3.97 -5.31 -19.82
CA VAL A 376 -3.26 -6.54 -19.43
C VAL A 376 -3.65 -6.95 -18.00
N SER A 377 -3.75 -6.00 -17.05
CA SER A 377 -4.26 -6.29 -15.70
C SER A 377 -5.66 -6.93 -15.74
N LEU A 378 -6.56 -6.37 -16.55
CA LEU A 378 -7.92 -6.90 -16.72
C LEU A 378 -7.90 -8.30 -17.35
N LEU A 379 -7.05 -8.53 -18.35
CA LEU A 379 -6.86 -9.86 -18.95
C LEU A 379 -6.37 -10.88 -17.92
N VAL A 380 -5.41 -10.53 -17.07
CA VAL A 380 -4.95 -11.41 -15.98
C VAL A 380 -6.10 -11.76 -15.04
N LEU A 381 -6.88 -10.76 -14.61
CA LEU A 381 -8.02 -10.97 -13.69
C LEU A 381 -9.13 -11.82 -14.33
N THR A 382 -9.42 -11.63 -15.62
CA THR A 382 -10.45 -12.43 -16.31
C THR A 382 -9.98 -13.86 -16.56
N ALA A 383 -8.74 -14.06 -17.01
CA ALA A 383 -8.16 -15.39 -17.22
C ALA A 383 -8.06 -16.19 -15.92
N THR A 384 -7.80 -15.54 -14.79
CA THR A 384 -7.68 -16.16 -13.47
C THR A 384 -8.98 -16.12 -12.65
N GLY A 385 -10.09 -15.66 -13.23
CA GLY A 385 -11.36 -15.44 -12.53
C GLY A 385 -11.87 -16.67 -11.80
N ARG A 386 -11.71 -17.89 -12.38
CA ARG A 386 -12.11 -19.15 -11.73
C ARG A 386 -11.26 -19.46 -10.49
N VAL A 387 -9.98 -19.15 -10.52
CA VAL A 387 -9.04 -19.33 -9.39
C VAL A 387 -9.36 -18.34 -8.27
N LEU A 388 -9.69 -17.10 -8.63
CA LEU A 388 -10.05 -16.04 -7.69
C LEU A 388 -11.43 -16.25 -7.04
N ALA A 389 -12.35 -16.93 -7.74
CA ALA A 389 -13.68 -17.27 -7.23
C ALA A 389 -13.66 -18.50 -6.32
N ALA A 390 -12.62 -19.34 -6.40
CA ALA A 390 -12.50 -20.52 -5.56
C ALA A 390 -12.40 -20.13 -4.07
N PRO A 391 -13.02 -20.92 -3.14
CA PRO A 391 -12.85 -20.69 -1.71
C PRO A 391 -11.36 -20.75 -1.36
N GLY A 392 -10.83 -19.69 -0.76
CA GLY A 392 -9.46 -19.70 -0.28
C GLY A 392 -9.25 -20.72 0.82
N GLY A 393 -8.03 -21.25 0.97
CA GLY A 393 -7.70 -22.30 1.95
C GLY A 393 -8.02 -21.98 3.42
N GLY A 394 -8.36 -20.73 3.75
CA GLY A 394 -8.87 -20.32 5.06
C GLY A 394 -10.37 -20.59 5.28
N ALA A 395 -11.18 -20.52 4.21
CA ALA A 395 -12.64 -20.68 4.29
C ALA A 395 -13.10 -22.15 4.40
N VAL A 396 -12.34 -23.09 3.84
CA VAL A 396 -12.67 -24.52 3.85
C VAL A 396 -12.68 -25.12 5.26
N VAL A 397 -12.00 -24.53 6.22
CA VAL A 397 -11.90 -25.07 7.59
C VAL A 397 -12.92 -24.44 8.55
N ALA A 398 -13.43 -23.24 8.28
CA ALA A 398 -14.58 -22.73 9.03
C ALA A 398 -15.82 -23.59 8.78
N ALA A 399 -16.05 -24.00 7.52
CA ALA A 399 -17.15 -24.91 7.15
C ALA A 399 -16.92 -26.37 7.64
N GLY A 400 -15.66 -26.82 7.75
CA GLY A 400 -15.32 -28.16 8.25
C GLY A 400 -15.39 -28.30 9.77
N SER A 401 -15.22 -27.21 10.51
CA SER A 401 -15.32 -27.24 11.98
C SER A 401 -16.76 -27.20 12.49
N GLU A 402 -17.71 -26.81 11.68
CA GLU A 402 -19.13 -26.85 12.00
C GLU A 402 -19.73 -28.24 11.83
N ASN A 403 -19.11 -29.13 11.07
CA ASN A 403 -19.54 -30.50 10.79
C ASN A 403 -18.65 -31.57 11.44
N ASP A 404 -18.00 -31.29 12.57
CA ASP A 404 -17.27 -32.31 13.33
C ASP A 404 -18.27 -33.14 14.18
N PRO A 405 -18.54 -34.41 13.80
CA PRO A 405 -19.48 -35.28 14.55
C PRO A 405 -19.00 -35.62 15.96
N ASN A 406 -17.74 -35.27 16.32
CA ASN A 406 -17.16 -35.50 17.65
C ASN A 406 -17.21 -34.27 18.56
N ARG A 407 -17.88 -33.20 18.19
CA ARG A 407 -18.09 -32.06 19.08
C ARG A 407 -19.08 -32.47 20.17
N ALA A 408 -18.59 -32.68 21.38
CA ALA A 408 -19.44 -32.93 22.55
C ALA A 408 -20.48 -31.78 22.69
N PRO A 409 -21.77 -32.08 22.92
CA PRO A 409 -22.78 -31.03 23.04
C PRO A 409 -22.46 -30.12 24.20
N GLU A 410 -22.47 -28.82 23.99
CA GLU A 410 -22.34 -27.83 25.05
C GLU A 410 -23.42 -28.07 26.12
N PRO A 411 -23.08 -28.04 27.43
CA PRO A 411 -24.05 -28.24 28.49
C PRO A 411 -25.11 -27.13 28.42
N ARG A 412 -26.35 -27.50 28.11
CA ARG A 412 -27.49 -26.61 28.20
C ARG A 412 -27.69 -26.27 29.68
N PHE A 413 -27.35 -25.05 30.07
CA PHE A 413 -27.83 -24.53 31.36
C PHE A 413 -29.34 -24.38 31.29
N SER A 414 -30.05 -25.30 31.94
CA SER A 414 -31.47 -25.25 32.17
C SER A 414 -31.72 -24.13 33.21
N SER A 415 -32.35 -23.06 32.72
CA SER A 415 -33.01 -22.10 33.61
C SER A 415 -34.34 -22.72 34.08
N GLY A 416 -34.30 -23.39 35.18
CA GLY A 416 -35.48 -23.98 35.79
C GLY A 416 -35.45 -23.82 37.30
N ASP A 417 -36.53 -23.25 37.79
CA ASP A 417 -37.08 -23.29 39.17
C ASP A 417 -36.46 -22.38 40.22
N ARG A 418 -37.17 -21.27 40.39
CA ARG A 418 -37.43 -20.73 41.71
C ARG A 418 -38.94 -20.79 41.95
N ALA A 419 -39.33 -21.69 42.85
CA ALA A 419 -40.50 -21.57 43.66
C ALA A 419 -40.20 -20.70 44.88
#